data_0dcf7a0b7891d73bae8dfc1ebe4ad6f6
#
_entry.id   0dcf7a0b7891d73bae8dfc1ebe4ad6f6
#
_cell.length_a   1.000
_cell.length_b   1.000
_cell.length_c   1.000
_cell.angle_alpha   90.00
_cell.angle_beta   90.00
_cell.angle_gamma   90.00
#
_symmetry.space_group_name_H-M   'P 1'
#
loop_
_entity.id
_entity.type
_entity.pdbx_description
1 polymer ?
#
loop_
_entity_poly.entity_id
_entity_poly.type
_entity_poly.pdbx_seq_one_letter_code
_entity_poly.pdbx_strand_id
1 'polypeptide(L)' 'MKIGSLIRVRHLGSSFNGKVGILMRIHTVSGFRDSYSIRIPSLAYEIGLFKEQCEVIDESR' A
#
# COMPACT_ATOMS: atom_id res chain seq x y z
N MET A 1 -2.39 1.85 -10.46
CA MET A 1 -1.45 1.37 -9.44
C MET A 1 -0.92 0.02 -9.88
N LYS A 2 0.37 -0.18 -9.85
CA LYS A 2 1.01 -1.41 -10.34
C LYS A 2 1.86 -2.04 -9.25
N ILE A 3 2.02 -3.36 -9.30
CA ILE A 3 2.98 -4.06 -8.44
C ILE A 3 4.37 -3.43 -8.66
N GLY A 4 5.05 -3.12 -7.57
CA GLY A 4 6.35 -2.44 -7.60
C GLY A 4 6.27 -0.92 -7.48
N SER A 5 5.07 -0.35 -7.53
CA SER A 5 4.88 1.10 -7.35
C SER A 5 5.33 1.53 -5.96
N LEU A 6 5.88 2.74 -5.86
CA LEU A 6 6.16 3.38 -4.57
C LEU A 6 4.88 4.00 -4.05
N ILE A 7 4.53 3.65 -2.83
CA ILE A 7 3.28 4.05 -2.19
C ILE A 7 3.60 4.76 -0.88
N ARG A 8 2.98 5.92 -0.66
CA ARG A 8 3.00 6.57 0.65
C ARG A 8 1.70 6.23 1.37
N VAL A 9 1.82 5.83 2.62
CA VAL A 9 0.65 5.53 3.45
C VAL A 9 -0.07 6.82 3.82
N ARG A 10 -1.36 6.86 3.54
CA ARG A 10 -2.24 7.99 3.89
C ARG A 10 -3.36 7.48 4.78
N HIS A 11 -3.02 7.19 6.01
CA HIS A 11 -3.95 6.65 6.98
C HIS A 11 -3.76 7.37 8.30
N LEU A 12 -4.52 8.44 8.49
CA LEU A 12 -4.48 9.22 9.73
C LEU A 12 -4.86 8.32 10.90
N GLY A 13 -4.12 8.42 11.98
CA GLY A 13 -4.34 7.56 13.13
C GLY A 13 -3.52 6.28 13.10
N SER A 14 -2.94 5.93 11.96
CA SER A 14 -2.03 4.79 11.87
C SER A 14 -0.60 5.23 12.19
N SER A 15 0.14 4.37 12.88
CA SER A 15 1.56 4.61 13.13
C SER A 15 2.39 4.57 11.84
N PHE A 16 1.81 4.04 10.76
CA PHE A 16 2.48 3.97 9.46
C PHE A 16 2.19 5.17 8.57
N ASN A 17 1.35 6.10 9.02
CA ASN A 17 1.00 7.26 8.20
C ASN A 17 2.24 8.05 7.78
N GLY A 18 2.34 8.35 6.47
CA GLY A 18 3.48 9.08 5.92
C GLY A 18 4.66 8.21 5.52
N LYS A 19 4.67 6.94 5.90
CA LYS A 19 5.75 6.04 5.51
C LYS A 19 5.60 5.61 4.06
N VAL A 20 6.73 5.30 3.43
CA VAL A 20 6.79 4.90 2.02
C VAL A 20 7.17 3.43 1.94
N GLY A 21 6.46 2.72 1.10
CA GLY A 21 6.74 1.32 0.84
C GLY A 21 6.51 0.97 -0.62
N ILE A 22 6.61 -0.31 -0.92
CA ILE A 22 6.45 -0.84 -2.27
C ILE A 22 5.21 -1.71 -2.32
N LEU A 23 4.39 -1.52 -3.37
CA LEU A 23 3.21 -2.35 -3.57
C LEU A 23 3.65 -3.75 -4.00
N MET A 24 3.32 -4.73 -3.16
CA MET A 24 3.73 -6.12 -3.37
C MET A 24 2.60 -6.97 -3.96
N ARG A 25 1.36 -6.73 -3.52
CA ARG A 25 0.21 -7.55 -3.92
C ARG A 25 -1.04 -6.70 -4.00
N ILE A 26 -1.93 -7.12 -4.88
CA ILE A 26 -3.27 -6.56 -4.98
C ILE A 26 -4.24 -7.70 -4.75
N HIS A 27 -5.11 -7.56 -3.75
CA HIS A 27 -6.11 -8.56 -3.41
C HIS A 27 -7.49 -8.06 -3.83
N THR A 28 -8.10 -8.77 -4.74
CA THR A 28 -9.45 -8.46 -5.22
C THR A 28 -10.37 -9.60 -4.84
N VAL A 29 -11.41 -9.30 -4.06
CA VAL A 29 -12.42 -10.27 -3.68
C VAL A 29 -13.76 -9.76 -4.20
N SER A 30 -14.48 -10.62 -4.93
CA SER A 30 -15.78 -10.25 -5.51
C SER A 30 -16.72 -9.74 -4.42
N GLY A 31 -17.31 -8.57 -4.65
CA GLY A 31 -18.23 -7.93 -3.71
C GLY A 31 -17.56 -7.15 -2.59
N PHE A 32 -16.24 -7.12 -2.54
CA PHE A 32 -15.47 -6.38 -1.52
C PHE A 32 -14.52 -5.41 -2.18
N ARG A 33 -14.02 -4.47 -1.36
CA ARG A 33 -13.03 -3.50 -1.81
C ARG A 33 -11.70 -4.20 -2.04
N ASP A 34 -10.94 -3.72 -3.03
CA ASP A 34 -9.57 -4.17 -3.22
C ASP A 34 -8.73 -3.77 -2.01
N SER A 35 -7.82 -4.65 -1.63
CA SER A 35 -6.82 -4.35 -0.62
C SER A 35 -5.44 -4.49 -1.24
N TYR A 36 -4.51 -3.72 -0.71
CA TYR A 36 -3.15 -3.62 -1.26
C TYR A 36 -2.15 -3.94 -0.16
N SER A 37 -1.26 -4.89 -0.43
CA SER A 37 -0.19 -5.25 0.50
C SER A 37 1.05 -4.42 0.18
N ILE A 38 1.51 -3.65 1.15
CA ILE A 38 2.63 -2.73 0.99
C ILE A 38 3.76 -3.21 1.89
N ARG A 39 4.96 -3.28 1.33
CA ARG A 39 6.16 -3.59 2.11
C ARG A 39 6.91 -2.30 2.40
N ILE A 40 7.02 -1.98 3.66
CA ILE A 40 7.82 -0.85 4.14
C ILE A 40 9.18 -1.44 4.56
N PRO A 41 10.30 -0.93 4.02
CA PRO A 41 11.61 -1.55 4.27
C PRO A 41 11.99 -1.70 5.73
N SER A 42 11.51 -0.81 6.60
CA SER A 42 11.82 -0.87 8.03
C SER A 42 11.00 -1.92 8.78
N LEU A 43 10.02 -2.55 8.11
CA LEU A 43 9.15 -3.54 8.74
C LEU A 43 9.50 -4.94 8.26
N ALA A 44 9.30 -5.92 9.14
CA ALA A 44 9.53 -7.32 8.82
C ALA A 44 8.32 -7.98 8.15
N TYR A 45 7.23 -7.22 7.95
CA TYR A 45 5.98 -7.74 7.41
C TYR A 45 5.33 -6.72 6.48
N GLU A 46 4.41 -7.19 5.65
CA GLU A 46 3.62 -6.34 4.77
C GLU A 46 2.39 -5.82 5.51
N ILE A 47 1.99 -4.59 5.22
CA ILE A 47 0.76 -4.02 5.78
C ILE A 47 -0.32 -3.98 4.70
N GLY A 48 -1.57 -4.13 5.12
CA GLY A 48 -2.72 -4.06 4.22
C GLY A 48 -3.36 -2.69 4.25
N LEU A 49 -3.63 -2.13 3.07
CA LEU A 49 -4.27 -0.83 2.94
C LEU A 49 -5.38 -0.90 1.92
N PHE A 50 -6.38 -0.02 2.07
CA PHE A 50 -7.36 0.22 1.02
C PHE A 50 -6.86 1.31 0.08
N LYS A 51 -7.51 1.43 -1.07
CA LYS A 51 -7.06 2.35 -2.12
C LYS A 51 -6.92 3.79 -1.63
N GLU A 52 -7.87 4.28 -0.87
CA GLU A 52 -7.85 5.65 -0.36
C GLU A 52 -6.75 5.90 0.67
N GLN A 53 -6.14 4.85 1.16
CA GLN A 53 -5.04 4.93 2.11
C GLN A 53 -3.68 4.85 1.41
N CYS A 54 -3.68 4.74 0.09
CA CYS A 54 -2.48 4.64 -0.71
C CYS A 54 -2.32 5.87 -1.58
N GLU A 55 -1.16 6.49 -1.51
CA GLU A 55 -0.79 7.57 -2.43
C GLU A 55 0.35 7.06 -3.31
N VAL A 56 0.10 6.99 -4.62
CA VAL A 56 1.14 6.56 -5.55
C VAL A 56 2.13 7.69 -5.73
N ILE A 57 3.39 7.44 -5.36
CA ILE A 57 4.47 8.42 -5.52
C ILE A 57 5.13 8.21 -6.87
N ASP A 58 5.37 6.95 -7.23
CA ASP A 58 6.02 6.60 -8.48
C ASP A 58 5.53 5.22 -8.92
N GLU A 59 5.07 5.11 -10.14
CA GLU A 59 4.63 3.83 -10.67
C GLU A 59 5.80 3.05 -11.25
N SER A 60 5.81 1.75 -10.97
CA SER A 60 6.77 0.84 -11.56
C SER A 60 6.61 0.81 -13.08
N ARG A 61 7.71 0.65 -13.78
CA ARG A 61 7.75 0.52 -15.23
C ARG A 61 7.76 -0.92 -15.68
#